data_a0f83745be24284bc21b11249af9573e
#
_entry.id   a0f83745be24284bc21b11249af9573e
#
_cell.length_a   1.000
_cell.length_b   1.000
_cell.length_c   1.000
_cell.angle_alpha   90.00
_cell.angle_beta   90.00
_cell.angle_gamma   90.00
#
_symmetry.space_group_name_H-M   'P 1'
#
loop_
_entity.id
_entity.type
_entity.pdbx_description
1 polymer ?
#
loop_
_entity_poly.entity_id
_entity_poly.type
_entity_poly.pdbx_seq_one_letter_code
_entity_poly.pdbx_strand_id
1 'polypeptide(L)'
;MLLLGLIANLSGCLPLVRINFDQRFYSPHLYILIIAPSATGKGLLTLAGMLPREIENYLKGENKRKKDTYERELMEWERSNQCFKKGTQTAGASTPGPKPEAPEYYHLCGAPSTSKNQIIRRLKNNGDLGLIINATELDMISGAIKQDYGKHDDVFRAAYHHESAATDYKVDGELIFVEVPRLALCLSGTPNQLPNFMHSMENGLFPRFTIYTCGARWKYRSAAPIKGKKDYVTLYKEFSLQVLEMYYFFQQSPTEVTLTDSQWEEHTTYFDRLLNEVASEQADAPGSIVLRGALMVARIASIFTALRKYEGAMRMKEYICTDEDFHAAMQIVQTTLNHSLLVSSSLPGDEVKSKPLKSYFRIRTVVESLPTTFTYKEIKEKALTKGISERSTCRYLKSLLELKYIDKQEDRYILSLINI
;
A
#
# COMPACT_ATOMS: atom_id res chain seq x y z
N MET A 1 -4.73 0.00 -12.21
CA MET A 1 -5.52 0.34 -11.01
C MET A 1 -5.96 -0.89 -10.23
N LEU A 2 -6.78 -1.79 -10.81
CA LEU A 2 -7.30 -2.97 -10.08
C LEU A 2 -6.16 -3.86 -9.55
N LEU A 3 -5.15 -4.20 -10.36
CA LEU A 3 -3.99 -4.98 -9.92
C LEU A 3 -3.32 -4.38 -8.67
N LEU A 4 -3.08 -3.09 -8.66
CA LEU A 4 -2.47 -2.42 -7.50
C LEU A 4 -3.37 -2.46 -6.27
N GLY A 5 -4.69 -2.29 -6.45
CA GLY A 5 -5.66 -2.46 -5.36
C GLY A 5 -5.67 -3.87 -4.79
N LEU A 6 -5.56 -4.91 -5.65
CA LEU A 6 -5.45 -6.30 -5.22
C LEU A 6 -4.16 -6.55 -4.43
N ILE A 7 -3.02 -6.11 -4.95
CA ILE A 7 -1.72 -6.23 -4.28
C ILE A 7 -1.72 -5.51 -2.92
N ALA A 8 -2.31 -4.29 -2.84
CA ALA A 8 -2.43 -3.55 -1.60
C ALA A 8 -3.22 -4.32 -0.53
N ASN A 9 -4.38 -4.86 -0.89
CA ASN A 9 -5.21 -5.61 0.04
C ASN A 9 -4.57 -6.96 0.41
N LEU A 10 -3.99 -7.68 -0.55
CA LEU A 10 -3.26 -8.91 -0.28
C LEU A 10 -2.07 -8.68 0.66
N SER A 11 -1.37 -7.55 0.52
CA SER A 11 -0.22 -7.23 1.37
C SER A 11 -0.53 -7.26 2.87
N GLY A 12 -1.76 -6.91 3.25
CA GLY A 12 -2.23 -6.96 4.63
C GLY A 12 -2.90 -8.29 5.03
N CYS A 13 -3.04 -9.25 4.10
CA CYS A 13 -3.66 -10.56 4.36
C CYS A 13 -2.64 -11.69 4.57
N LEU A 14 -1.34 -11.40 4.53
CA LEU A 14 -0.25 -12.37 4.57
C LEU A 14 0.49 -12.30 5.93
N PRO A 15 -0.05 -12.86 7.02
CA PRO A 15 0.61 -12.83 8.31
C PRO A 15 1.93 -13.61 8.26
N LEU A 16 2.91 -13.19 9.05
CA LEU A 16 4.21 -13.84 9.20
C LEU A 16 5.03 -14.01 7.90
N VAL A 17 4.65 -13.29 6.83
CA VAL A 17 5.50 -13.15 5.64
C VAL A 17 6.43 -11.97 5.83
N ARG A 18 7.72 -12.17 5.60
CA ARG A 18 8.77 -11.16 5.80
C ARG A 18 9.82 -11.26 4.70
N ILE A 19 10.46 -10.14 4.41
CA ILE A 19 11.64 -10.06 3.54
C ILE A 19 12.75 -9.28 4.25
N ASN A 20 13.99 -9.76 4.17
CA ASN A 20 15.15 -9.02 4.67
C ASN A 20 15.56 -7.96 3.63
N PHE A 21 15.60 -6.71 4.05
CA PHE A 21 16.07 -5.58 3.25
C PHE A 21 16.93 -4.68 4.14
N ASP A 22 18.18 -4.48 3.75
CA ASP A 22 19.15 -3.68 4.52
C ASP A 22 19.24 -4.11 6.01
N GLN A 23 19.42 -5.42 6.22
CA GLN A 23 19.54 -6.06 7.54
C GLN A 23 18.32 -5.90 8.46
N ARG A 24 17.15 -5.52 7.91
CA ARG A 24 15.87 -5.42 8.62
C ARG A 24 14.81 -6.28 7.96
N PHE A 25 13.96 -6.88 8.78
CA PHE A 25 12.81 -7.62 8.28
C PHE A 25 11.61 -6.69 8.07
N TYR A 26 11.10 -6.68 6.84
CA TYR A 26 9.89 -5.95 6.47
C TYR A 26 8.77 -6.91 6.13
N SER A 27 7.56 -6.58 6.59
CA SER A 27 6.34 -7.25 6.13
C SER A 27 5.90 -6.71 4.76
N PRO A 28 5.05 -7.43 4.01
CA PRO A 28 4.63 -7.03 2.67
C PRO A 28 3.71 -5.80 2.62
N HIS A 29 3.28 -5.24 3.74
CA HIS A 29 2.32 -4.15 3.81
C HIS A 29 2.70 -2.95 2.93
N LEU A 30 1.81 -2.54 2.02
CA LEU A 30 2.03 -1.52 1.01
C LEU A 30 1.09 -0.32 1.16
N TYR A 31 1.57 0.85 0.77
CA TYR A 31 0.77 2.06 0.61
C TYR A 31 0.56 2.32 -0.87
N ILE A 32 -0.64 2.12 -1.36
CA ILE A 32 -1.02 2.38 -2.76
C ILE A 32 -1.92 3.60 -2.84
N LEU A 33 -1.58 4.52 -3.74
CA LEU A 33 -2.37 5.72 -4.00
C LEU A 33 -2.68 5.84 -5.50
N ILE A 34 -3.96 5.86 -5.84
CA ILE A 34 -4.42 5.97 -7.22
C ILE A 34 -5.03 7.34 -7.45
N ILE A 35 -4.37 8.15 -8.27
CA ILE A 35 -4.83 9.50 -8.63
C ILE A 35 -5.32 9.52 -10.06
N ALA A 36 -6.61 9.69 -10.24
CA ALA A 36 -7.22 9.71 -11.56
C ALA A 36 -8.47 10.60 -11.59
N PRO A 37 -8.80 11.21 -12.74
CA PRO A 37 -10.03 11.98 -12.91
C PRO A 37 -11.29 11.18 -12.54
N SER A 38 -12.40 11.86 -12.36
CA SER A 38 -13.71 11.20 -12.18
C SER A 38 -14.05 10.34 -13.41
N ALA A 39 -14.85 9.28 -13.20
CA ALA A 39 -15.30 8.36 -14.25
C ALA A 39 -14.18 7.54 -14.96
N THR A 40 -13.00 7.41 -14.36
CA THR A 40 -11.89 6.58 -14.88
C THR A 40 -11.92 5.12 -14.46
N GLY A 41 -12.97 4.67 -13.76
CA GLY A 41 -13.11 3.29 -13.28
C GLY A 41 -12.48 3.02 -11.90
N LYS A 42 -12.18 4.05 -11.10
CA LYS A 42 -11.68 3.89 -9.72
C LYS A 42 -12.59 3.05 -8.83
N GLY A 43 -13.91 3.01 -9.12
CA GLY A 43 -14.86 2.14 -8.44
C GLY A 43 -14.49 0.64 -8.45
N LEU A 44 -13.65 0.17 -9.36
CA LEU A 44 -13.13 -1.20 -9.33
C LEU A 44 -12.29 -1.51 -8.08
N LEU A 45 -11.78 -0.49 -7.39
CA LEU A 45 -11.04 -0.68 -6.13
C LEU A 45 -11.92 -1.21 -4.99
N THR A 46 -13.24 -0.99 -5.05
CA THR A 46 -14.17 -1.60 -4.09
C THR A 46 -14.15 -3.13 -4.19
N LEU A 47 -13.94 -3.68 -5.39
CA LEU A 47 -13.77 -5.13 -5.59
C LEU A 47 -12.48 -5.63 -4.93
N ALA A 48 -11.37 -4.90 -5.11
CA ALA A 48 -10.11 -5.24 -4.43
C ALA A 48 -10.27 -5.23 -2.89
N GLY A 49 -11.03 -4.28 -2.35
CA GLY A 49 -11.36 -4.19 -0.93
C GLY A 49 -12.24 -5.35 -0.41
N MET A 50 -12.74 -6.23 -1.27
CA MET A 50 -13.46 -7.42 -0.85
C MET A 50 -12.52 -8.57 -0.44
N LEU A 51 -11.26 -8.57 -0.87
CA LEU A 51 -10.32 -9.66 -0.58
C LEU A 51 -10.16 -9.97 0.92
N PRO A 52 -9.97 -9.00 1.83
CA PRO A 52 -9.82 -9.27 3.25
C PRO A 52 -11.14 -9.59 3.98
N ARG A 53 -12.30 -9.57 3.29
CA ARG A 53 -13.63 -9.63 3.91
C ARG A 53 -13.87 -10.90 4.73
N GLU A 54 -13.48 -12.07 4.21
CA GLU A 54 -13.73 -13.33 4.92
C GLU A 54 -12.78 -13.50 6.11
N ILE A 55 -11.55 -12.93 6.08
CA ILE A 55 -10.69 -12.83 7.27
C ILE A 55 -11.36 -11.93 8.32
N GLU A 56 -11.88 -10.77 7.93
CA GLU A 56 -12.59 -9.88 8.84
C GLU A 56 -13.85 -10.53 9.44
N ASN A 57 -14.60 -11.33 8.65
CA ASN A 57 -15.76 -12.08 9.13
C ASN A 57 -15.34 -13.15 10.14
N TYR A 58 -14.25 -13.86 9.90
CA TYR A 58 -13.67 -14.82 10.85
C TYR A 58 -13.28 -14.13 12.16
N LEU A 59 -12.56 -13.00 12.10
CA LEU A 59 -12.16 -12.24 13.28
C LEU A 59 -13.35 -11.69 14.07
N LYS A 60 -14.42 -11.27 13.41
CA LYS A 60 -15.68 -10.89 14.07
C LYS A 60 -16.31 -12.05 14.84
N GLY A 61 -16.24 -13.26 14.29
CA GLY A 61 -16.69 -14.46 14.98
C GLY A 61 -15.86 -14.72 16.26
N GLU A 62 -14.54 -14.63 16.17
CA GLU A 62 -13.64 -14.77 17.33
C GLU A 62 -13.87 -13.67 18.37
N ASN A 63 -14.05 -12.41 17.95
CA ASN A 63 -14.36 -11.30 18.84
C ASN A 63 -15.67 -11.54 19.59
N LYS A 64 -16.70 -12.07 18.91
CA LYS A 64 -17.97 -12.43 19.55
C LYS A 64 -17.79 -13.50 20.62
N ARG A 65 -17.04 -14.56 20.33
CA ARG A 65 -16.72 -15.62 21.30
C ARG A 65 -16.01 -15.07 22.52
N LYS A 66 -14.99 -14.21 22.32
CA LYS A 66 -14.28 -13.54 23.42
C LYS A 66 -15.20 -12.69 24.29
N LYS A 67 -16.10 -11.93 23.64
CA LYS A 67 -17.10 -11.10 24.30
C LYS A 67 -18.05 -11.93 25.15
N ASP A 68 -18.63 -12.98 24.56
CA ASP A 68 -19.57 -13.87 25.24
C ASP A 68 -18.92 -14.59 26.46
N THR A 69 -17.63 -14.92 26.34
CA THR A 69 -16.87 -15.51 27.47
C THR A 69 -16.63 -14.48 28.57
N TYR A 70 -16.17 -13.30 28.21
CA TYR A 70 -15.95 -12.20 29.18
C TYR A 70 -17.23 -11.81 29.91
N GLU A 71 -18.36 -11.69 29.23
CA GLU A 71 -19.65 -11.37 29.84
C GLU A 71 -20.08 -12.43 30.86
N ARG A 72 -19.84 -13.73 30.57
CA ARG A 72 -20.12 -14.81 31.55
C ARG A 72 -19.20 -14.71 32.78
N GLU A 73 -17.90 -14.58 32.56
CA GLU A 73 -16.92 -14.45 33.66
C GLU A 73 -17.19 -13.21 34.51
N LEU A 74 -17.59 -12.09 33.89
CA LEU A 74 -17.94 -10.87 34.60
C LEU A 74 -19.20 -11.05 35.46
N MET A 75 -20.23 -11.69 34.94
CA MET A 75 -21.47 -12.00 35.69
C MET A 75 -21.18 -12.94 36.87
N GLU A 76 -20.35 -13.94 36.69
CA GLU A 76 -19.93 -14.86 37.76
C GLU A 76 -19.15 -14.12 38.84
N TRP A 77 -18.20 -13.27 38.45
CA TRP A 77 -17.45 -12.44 39.35
C TRP A 77 -18.35 -11.45 40.11
N GLU A 78 -19.27 -10.79 39.45
CA GLU A 78 -20.25 -9.86 40.09
C GLU A 78 -21.11 -10.58 41.12
N ARG A 79 -21.62 -11.77 40.81
CA ARG A 79 -22.40 -12.60 41.74
C ARG A 79 -21.56 -12.96 42.96
N SER A 80 -20.35 -13.46 42.75
CA SER A 80 -19.42 -13.82 43.84
C SER A 80 -19.11 -12.61 44.73
N ASN A 81 -18.84 -11.46 44.12
CA ASN A 81 -18.52 -10.21 44.83
C ASN A 81 -19.72 -9.68 45.63
N GLN A 82 -20.95 -9.82 45.08
CA GLN A 82 -22.18 -9.46 45.83
C GLN A 82 -22.45 -10.38 47.02
N CYS A 83 -22.26 -11.69 46.88
CA CYS A 83 -22.36 -12.65 48.00
C CYS A 83 -21.33 -12.35 49.08
N PHE A 84 -20.10 -12.05 48.72
CA PHE A 84 -19.03 -11.67 49.62
C PHE A 84 -19.38 -10.38 50.42
N LYS A 85 -19.86 -9.33 49.73
CA LYS A 85 -20.26 -8.05 50.35
C LYS A 85 -21.45 -8.16 51.28
N LYS A 86 -22.41 -9.06 51.02
CA LYS A 86 -23.61 -9.27 51.83
C LYS A 86 -23.36 -10.16 53.07
N GLY A 87 -22.13 -10.65 53.27
CA GLY A 87 -21.80 -11.50 54.43
C GLY A 87 -22.50 -12.86 54.45
N THR A 88 -23.17 -13.27 53.36
CA THR A 88 -23.83 -14.57 53.21
C THR A 88 -22.77 -15.67 52.90
N GLN A 89 -21.73 -15.75 53.73
CA GLN A 89 -20.72 -16.78 53.57
C GLN A 89 -21.21 -18.10 54.16
N THR A 90 -21.51 -19.06 53.29
CA THR A 90 -21.38 -20.47 53.67
C THR A 90 -19.90 -20.75 53.95
N ALA A 91 -19.62 -21.43 55.07
CA ALA A 91 -18.26 -21.79 55.46
C ALA A 91 -17.52 -22.46 54.27
N GLY A 92 -16.50 -21.78 53.74
CA GLY A 92 -15.73 -22.24 52.59
C GLY A 92 -15.74 -21.32 51.33
N ALA A 93 -16.46 -20.19 51.31
CA ALA A 93 -16.39 -19.26 50.21
C ALA A 93 -15.07 -18.47 50.19
N SER A 94 -14.23 -18.74 49.19
CA SER A 94 -13.01 -17.97 48.94
C SER A 94 -13.32 -16.53 48.53
N THR A 95 -12.45 -15.59 48.87
CA THR A 95 -12.49 -14.20 48.39
C THR A 95 -12.63 -14.18 46.87
N PRO A 96 -13.50 -13.32 46.31
CA PRO A 96 -13.62 -13.19 44.86
C PRO A 96 -12.25 -12.88 44.24
N GLY A 97 -11.91 -13.57 43.19
CA GLY A 97 -10.71 -13.29 42.42
C GLY A 97 -10.69 -11.87 41.82
N PRO A 98 -9.63 -11.47 41.14
CA PRO A 98 -9.57 -10.19 40.44
C PRO A 98 -10.71 -10.08 39.43
N LYS A 99 -11.15 -8.85 39.18
CA LYS A 99 -12.17 -8.58 38.15
C LYS A 99 -11.65 -9.02 36.78
N PRO A 100 -12.45 -9.76 35.96
CA PRO A 100 -12.06 -10.10 34.60
C PRO A 100 -11.67 -8.87 33.77
N GLU A 101 -10.61 -8.97 33.01
CA GLU A 101 -10.16 -7.92 32.11
C GLU A 101 -10.95 -7.97 30.79
N ALA A 102 -11.31 -6.78 30.26
CA ALA A 102 -11.99 -6.70 28.97
C ALA A 102 -11.09 -7.23 27.84
N PRO A 103 -11.63 -8.10 26.97
CA PRO A 103 -10.81 -8.69 25.91
C PRO A 103 -10.42 -7.67 24.84
N GLU A 104 -9.24 -7.85 24.28
CA GLU A 104 -8.82 -7.15 23.08
C GLU A 104 -9.50 -7.76 21.85
N TYR A 105 -10.00 -6.87 20.97
CA TYR A 105 -10.68 -7.26 19.75
C TYR A 105 -9.77 -7.05 18.52
N TYR A 106 -9.86 -7.97 17.58
CA TYR A 106 -9.11 -7.95 16.32
C TYR A 106 -9.97 -7.42 15.17
N HIS A 107 -9.40 -6.53 14.36
CA HIS A 107 -10.04 -5.98 13.18
C HIS A 107 -9.02 -5.74 12.07
N LEU A 108 -9.03 -6.59 11.06
CA LEU A 108 -8.13 -6.44 9.92
C LEU A 108 -8.44 -5.17 9.11
N CYS A 109 -9.73 -4.83 8.97
CA CYS A 109 -10.17 -3.69 8.16
C CYS A 109 -10.49 -2.46 9.03
N GLY A 110 -9.82 -1.34 8.74
CA GLY A 110 -10.08 -0.04 9.32
C GLY A 110 -10.96 0.84 8.43
N ALA A 111 -11.87 1.62 9.03
CA ALA A 111 -12.58 2.65 8.28
C ALA A 111 -11.64 3.83 7.95
N PRO A 112 -11.81 4.52 6.82
CA PRO A 112 -11.00 5.71 6.49
C PRO A 112 -11.09 6.83 7.54
N SER A 113 -12.21 6.92 8.23
CA SER A 113 -12.47 7.91 9.29
C SER A 113 -12.00 7.47 10.68
N THR A 114 -11.27 6.37 10.80
CA THR A 114 -10.75 5.88 12.08
C THR A 114 -9.76 6.90 12.67
N SER A 115 -9.94 7.26 13.95
CA SER A 115 -9.02 8.19 14.64
C SER A 115 -7.62 7.61 14.81
N LYS A 116 -6.60 8.48 14.95
CA LYS A 116 -5.20 8.09 15.18
C LYS A 116 -5.07 7.10 16.35
N ASN A 117 -5.69 7.41 17.48
CA ASN A 117 -5.61 6.57 18.68
C ASN A 117 -6.19 5.17 18.43
N GLN A 118 -7.31 5.12 17.71
CA GLN A 118 -7.93 3.85 17.38
C GLN A 118 -7.12 3.03 16.36
N ILE A 119 -6.42 3.70 15.43
CA ILE A 119 -5.46 3.04 14.53
C ILE A 119 -4.34 2.39 15.36
N ILE A 120 -3.71 3.13 16.28
CA ILE A 120 -2.63 2.61 17.13
C ILE A 120 -3.13 1.44 17.99
N ARG A 121 -4.33 1.55 18.61
CA ARG A 121 -4.93 0.46 19.38
C ARG A 121 -5.16 -0.80 18.54
N ARG A 122 -5.70 -0.65 17.33
CA ARG A 122 -5.90 -1.79 16.41
C ARG A 122 -4.57 -2.42 15.97
N LEU A 123 -3.57 -1.61 15.67
CA LEU A 123 -2.23 -2.10 15.32
C LEU A 123 -1.60 -2.89 16.47
N LYS A 124 -1.77 -2.41 17.74
CA LYS A 124 -1.34 -3.14 18.94
C LYS A 124 -2.03 -4.49 19.04
N ASN A 125 -3.37 -4.49 19.00
CA ASN A 125 -4.17 -5.70 19.18
C ASN A 125 -3.90 -6.74 18.07
N ASN A 126 -3.77 -6.29 16.83
CA ASN A 126 -3.60 -7.16 15.67
C ASN A 126 -2.19 -7.76 15.55
N GLY A 127 -1.16 -7.10 16.10
CA GLY A 127 0.22 -7.60 16.03
C GLY A 127 0.70 -7.88 14.61
N ASP A 128 1.07 -9.13 14.33
CA ASP A 128 1.59 -9.55 13.03
C ASP A 128 0.57 -9.49 11.88
N LEU A 129 -0.72 -9.47 12.19
CA LEU A 129 -1.76 -9.32 11.17
C LEU A 129 -1.78 -7.90 10.58
N GLY A 130 -1.50 -6.87 11.38
CA GLY A 130 -1.55 -5.49 10.95
C GLY A 130 -2.97 -4.96 10.71
N LEU A 131 -3.09 -3.91 9.89
CA LEU A 131 -4.34 -3.23 9.58
C LEU A 131 -4.39 -2.84 8.10
N ILE A 132 -5.56 -2.93 7.48
CA ILE A 132 -5.81 -2.47 6.11
C ILE A 132 -6.80 -1.31 6.16
N ILE A 133 -6.49 -0.19 5.50
CA ILE A 133 -7.42 0.92 5.31
C ILE A 133 -7.63 1.14 3.82
N ASN A 134 -8.88 1.02 3.37
CA ASN A 134 -9.30 1.30 2.00
C ASN A 134 -10.12 2.59 1.96
N ALA A 135 -9.74 3.55 1.10
CA ALA A 135 -10.52 4.75 0.83
C ALA A 135 -10.65 4.99 -0.67
N THR A 136 -11.86 4.96 -1.18
CA THR A 136 -12.15 5.23 -2.60
C THR A 136 -12.11 6.73 -2.94
N GLU A 137 -12.16 7.58 -1.92
CA GLU A 137 -12.04 9.04 -2.04
C GLU A 137 -11.13 9.57 -0.93
N LEU A 138 -10.12 10.37 -1.30
CA LEU A 138 -9.16 10.95 -0.35
C LEU A 138 -9.81 11.86 0.70
N ASP A 139 -10.95 12.47 0.38
CA ASP A 139 -11.65 13.35 1.32
C ASP A 139 -12.16 12.59 2.56
N MET A 140 -12.42 11.28 2.44
CA MET A 140 -12.84 10.44 3.59
C MET A 140 -11.75 10.35 4.65
N ILE A 141 -10.48 10.27 4.25
CA ILE A 141 -9.35 10.20 5.17
C ILE A 141 -8.84 11.58 5.55
N SER A 142 -8.87 12.55 4.63
CA SER A 142 -8.48 13.94 4.88
C SER A 142 -9.40 14.63 5.89
N GLY A 143 -10.69 14.29 5.91
CA GLY A 143 -11.67 14.77 6.89
C GLY A 143 -11.32 14.33 8.31
N ALA A 144 -10.91 13.08 8.49
CA ALA A 144 -10.47 12.55 9.79
C ALA A 144 -9.18 13.23 10.28
N ILE A 145 -8.23 13.47 9.36
CA ILE A 145 -6.96 14.15 9.67
C ILE A 145 -7.17 15.59 10.14
N LYS A 146 -8.18 16.31 9.59
CA LYS A 146 -8.47 17.70 9.95
C LYS A 146 -9.20 17.85 11.29
N GLN A 147 -9.95 16.85 11.71
CA GLN A 147 -10.78 16.90 12.95
C GLN A 147 -10.01 16.45 14.19
N ASP A 148 -8.99 15.63 14.04
CA ASP A 148 -8.22 15.12 15.16
C ASP A 148 -7.01 16.03 15.46
N TYR A 149 -6.74 16.28 16.72
CA TYR A 149 -5.56 17.01 17.24
C TYR A 149 -4.21 16.35 16.91
N GLY A 150 -4.19 15.29 16.13
CA GLY A 150 -3.00 14.59 15.70
C GLY A 150 -3.08 14.17 14.24
N LYS A 151 -2.21 14.73 13.42
CA LYS A 151 -2.06 14.28 12.03
C LYS A 151 -1.74 12.78 12.01
N HIS A 152 -2.47 11.99 11.23
CA HIS A 152 -2.19 10.56 11.04
C HIS A 152 -0.82 10.29 10.38
N ASP A 153 -0.20 11.33 9.83
CA ASP A 153 1.05 11.27 9.07
C ASP A 153 2.20 10.62 9.84
N ASP A 154 2.33 10.89 11.14
CA ASP A 154 3.38 10.32 11.98
C ASP A 154 3.21 8.79 12.14
N VAL A 155 1.97 8.33 12.40
CA VAL A 155 1.67 6.90 12.50
C VAL A 155 1.86 6.20 11.15
N PHE A 156 1.43 6.82 10.05
CA PHE A 156 1.63 6.26 8.72
C PHE A 156 3.11 6.18 8.36
N ARG A 157 3.91 7.20 8.71
CA ARG A 157 5.35 7.17 8.49
C ARG A 157 6.06 6.12 9.32
N ALA A 158 5.71 6.01 10.60
CA ALA A 158 6.26 5.00 11.50
C ALA A 158 5.89 3.59 11.03
N ALA A 159 4.62 3.34 10.74
CA ALA A 159 4.15 2.03 10.30
C ALA A 159 4.74 1.57 8.97
N TYR A 160 5.08 2.51 8.06
CA TYR A 160 5.74 2.16 6.80
C TYR A 160 7.11 1.50 7.01
N HIS A 161 7.89 1.96 7.98
CA HIS A 161 9.21 1.42 8.29
C HIS A 161 9.21 0.44 9.47
N HIS A 162 8.01 0.10 10.01
CA HIS A 162 7.87 -0.70 11.22
C HIS A 162 8.56 -0.08 12.44
N GLU A 163 8.65 1.25 12.48
CA GLU A 163 9.11 2.01 13.62
C GLU A 163 8.00 2.10 14.67
N SER A 164 8.37 2.09 15.95
CA SER A 164 7.38 2.11 17.04
C SER A 164 6.46 3.33 17.00
N ALA A 165 5.21 3.12 17.40
CA ALA A 165 4.21 4.17 17.52
C ALA A 165 3.54 4.10 18.90
N ALA A 166 3.22 5.27 19.47
CA ALA A 166 2.57 5.34 20.76
C ALA A 166 1.51 6.45 20.81
N THR A 167 0.57 6.30 21.73
CA THR A 167 -0.39 7.36 22.08
C THR A 167 -0.76 7.28 23.56
N ASP A 168 -0.86 8.45 24.19
CA ASP A 168 -1.31 8.60 25.57
C ASP A 168 -2.78 9.03 25.62
N TYR A 169 -3.59 8.38 26.45
CA TYR A 169 -4.94 8.82 26.77
C TYR A 169 -4.93 9.71 28.00
N LYS A 170 -5.38 10.96 27.83
CA LYS A 170 -5.45 11.94 28.93
C LYS A 170 -6.42 11.55 30.06
N VAL A 171 -7.46 10.77 29.73
CA VAL A 171 -8.55 10.47 30.66
C VAL A 171 -8.19 9.29 31.58
N ASP A 172 -7.52 8.27 31.05
CA ASP A 172 -7.27 7.04 31.79
C ASP A 172 -5.78 6.81 32.09
N GLY A 173 -4.88 7.68 31.61
CA GLY A 173 -3.43 7.51 31.73
C GLY A 173 -2.88 6.25 31.04
N GLU A 174 -3.66 5.65 30.12
CA GLU A 174 -3.27 4.46 29.37
C GLU A 174 -2.29 4.84 28.26
N LEU A 175 -1.05 4.35 28.33
CA LEU A 175 -0.08 4.38 27.25
C LEU A 175 -0.30 3.18 26.33
N ILE A 176 -0.71 3.43 25.08
CA ILE A 176 -0.75 2.39 24.06
C ILE A 176 0.53 2.48 23.24
N PHE A 177 1.32 1.42 23.27
CA PHE A 177 2.57 1.30 22.53
C PHE A 177 2.52 0.13 21.55
N VAL A 178 2.99 0.35 20.32
CA VAL A 178 3.14 -0.65 19.27
C VAL A 178 4.58 -0.67 18.83
N GLU A 179 5.28 -1.77 19.05
CA GLU A 179 6.69 -1.91 18.71
C GLU A 179 6.90 -1.99 17.19
N VAL A 180 6.10 -2.82 16.51
CA VAL A 180 6.24 -3.11 15.08
C VAL A 180 4.88 -2.94 14.37
N PRO A 181 4.43 -1.70 14.14
CA PRO A 181 3.16 -1.45 13.47
C PRO A 181 3.21 -1.91 12.00
N ARG A 182 2.14 -2.58 11.54
CA ARG A 182 1.98 -3.06 10.17
C ARG A 182 0.70 -2.52 9.58
N LEU A 183 0.82 -1.68 8.57
CA LEU A 183 -0.30 -0.98 7.97
C LEU A 183 -0.26 -1.09 6.46
N ALA A 184 -1.37 -1.46 5.84
CA ALA A 184 -1.58 -1.38 4.40
C ALA A 184 -2.61 -0.31 4.08
N LEU A 185 -2.34 0.52 3.08
CA LEU A 185 -3.23 1.58 2.62
C LEU A 185 -3.55 1.38 1.14
N CYS A 186 -4.83 1.39 0.80
CA CYS A 186 -5.30 1.43 -0.59
C CYS A 186 -6.23 2.64 -0.76
N LEU A 187 -5.65 3.73 -1.26
CA LEU A 187 -6.33 5.01 -1.34
C LEU A 187 -6.54 5.42 -2.80
N SER A 188 -7.64 6.09 -3.08
CA SER A 188 -7.83 6.72 -4.38
C SER A 188 -8.46 8.10 -4.27
N GLY A 189 -8.16 8.95 -5.25
CA GLY A 189 -8.69 10.29 -5.31
C GLY A 189 -8.58 10.91 -6.69
N THR A 190 -9.02 12.16 -6.78
CA THR A 190 -8.81 13.01 -7.95
C THR A 190 -7.56 13.86 -7.78
N PRO A 191 -6.97 14.41 -8.86
CA PRO A 191 -5.85 15.34 -8.76
C PRO A 191 -6.12 16.54 -7.84
N ASN A 192 -7.38 17.01 -7.78
CA ASN A 192 -7.76 18.16 -6.93
C ASN A 192 -7.86 17.80 -5.44
N GLN A 193 -8.05 16.53 -5.09
CA GLN A 193 -8.09 16.07 -3.70
C GLN A 193 -6.70 15.84 -3.11
N LEU A 194 -5.71 15.57 -3.97
CA LEU A 194 -4.35 15.24 -3.53
C LEU A 194 -3.68 16.33 -2.67
N PRO A 195 -3.73 17.63 -3.01
CA PRO A 195 -3.14 18.68 -2.18
C PRO A 195 -3.79 18.80 -0.79
N ASN A 196 -5.06 18.39 -0.65
CA ASN A 196 -5.76 18.38 0.64
C ASN A 196 -5.31 17.21 1.55
N PHE A 197 -4.84 16.13 0.96
CA PHE A 197 -4.32 14.95 1.66
C PHE A 197 -2.82 15.08 1.94
N MET A 198 -2.06 15.59 0.97
CA MET A 198 -0.61 15.77 1.06
C MET A 198 -0.25 17.24 0.81
N HIS A 199 0.01 17.97 1.90
CA HIS A 199 0.25 19.40 1.84
C HIS A 199 1.66 19.77 1.35
N SER A 200 2.64 18.88 1.52
CA SER A 200 4.03 19.11 1.15
C SER A 200 4.72 17.81 0.82
N MET A 201 5.70 17.87 -0.06
CA MET A 201 6.62 16.75 -0.35
C MET A 201 7.60 16.49 0.81
N GLU A 202 7.91 17.51 1.58
CA GLU A 202 8.91 17.47 2.65
C GLU A 202 8.42 16.75 3.91
N ASN A 203 7.10 16.56 4.09
CA ASN A 203 6.57 15.85 5.26
C ASN A 203 6.93 14.35 5.28
N GLY A 204 7.55 13.86 4.20
CA GLY A 204 8.03 12.49 4.06
C GLY A 204 6.94 11.42 3.89
N LEU A 205 5.64 11.77 3.89
CA LEU A 205 4.57 10.80 3.68
C LEU A 205 4.43 10.41 2.20
N PHE A 206 4.49 11.40 1.29
CA PHE A 206 4.33 11.20 -0.14
C PHE A 206 5.25 10.09 -0.72
N PRO A 207 6.56 10.09 -0.44
CA PRO A 207 7.47 9.10 -1.02
C PRO A 207 7.20 7.65 -0.57
N ARG A 208 6.37 7.46 0.46
CA ARG A 208 6.00 6.13 0.98
C ARG A 208 4.86 5.48 0.20
N PHE A 209 4.20 6.24 -0.68
CA PHE A 209 3.14 5.72 -1.52
C PHE A 209 3.67 5.24 -2.87
N THR A 210 3.23 4.05 -3.28
CA THR A 210 3.28 3.58 -4.66
C THR A 210 2.15 4.26 -5.42
N ILE A 211 2.49 5.27 -6.24
CA ILE A 211 1.47 6.11 -6.89
C ILE A 211 1.22 5.63 -8.31
N TYR A 212 -0.06 5.52 -8.66
CA TYR A 212 -0.49 5.30 -10.03
C TYR A 212 -1.42 6.43 -10.48
N THR A 213 -1.13 7.00 -11.64
CA THR A 213 -2.00 8.02 -12.26
C THR A 213 -2.33 7.65 -13.69
N CYS A 214 -3.52 8.01 -14.13
CA CYS A 214 -3.93 7.86 -15.53
C CYS A 214 -4.84 9.01 -15.95
N GLY A 215 -4.81 9.33 -17.24
CA GLY A 215 -5.72 10.28 -17.87
C GLY A 215 -7.12 9.71 -18.08
N ALA A 216 -8.10 10.59 -18.32
CA ALA A 216 -9.43 10.18 -18.71
C ALA A 216 -9.40 9.61 -20.14
N ARG A 217 -9.93 8.41 -20.34
CA ARG A 217 -10.17 7.83 -21.65
C ARG A 217 -11.67 7.82 -21.91
N TRP A 218 -12.15 8.77 -22.69
CA TRP A 218 -13.56 8.91 -23.05
C TRP A 218 -13.94 7.92 -24.17
N LYS A 219 -13.98 6.63 -23.81
CA LYS A 219 -14.50 5.59 -24.70
C LYS A 219 -15.56 4.79 -23.97
N TYR A 220 -16.78 4.88 -24.43
CA TYR A 220 -17.87 4.05 -23.91
C TYR A 220 -17.60 2.57 -24.22
N ARG A 221 -17.79 1.72 -23.21
CA ARG A 221 -17.77 0.27 -23.36
C ARG A 221 -19.16 -0.26 -23.09
N SER A 222 -19.58 -1.27 -23.84
CA SER A 222 -20.85 -1.93 -23.59
C SER A 222 -20.93 -2.41 -22.15
N ALA A 223 -22.03 -2.08 -21.49
CA ALA A 223 -22.34 -2.56 -20.14
C ALA A 223 -23.21 -3.85 -20.19
N ALA A 224 -23.41 -4.44 -21.39
CA ALA A 224 -24.22 -5.64 -21.55
C ALA A 224 -23.64 -6.80 -20.76
N PRO A 225 -24.46 -7.58 -20.00
CA PRO A 225 -24.02 -8.77 -19.32
C PRO A 225 -23.42 -9.79 -20.29
N ILE A 226 -22.32 -10.41 -19.90
CA ILE A 226 -21.70 -11.48 -20.67
C ILE A 226 -22.31 -12.81 -20.23
N LYS A 227 -23.03 -13.49 -21.13
CA LYS A 227 -23.65 -14.80 -20.86
C LYS A 227 -22.62 -15.80 -20.34
N GLY A 228 -22.97 -16.54 -19.30
CA GLY A 228 -22.12 -17.59 -18.71
C GLY A 228 -20.97 -17.09 -17.81
N LYS A 229 -20.82 -15.77 -17.62
CA LYS A 229 -19.85 -15.24 -16.64
C LYS A 229 -20.53 -14.96 -15.31
N LYS A 230 -19.83 -15.28 -14.22
CA LYS A 230 -20.22 -14.89 -12.86
C LYS A 230 -20.19 -13.37 -12.72
N ASP A 231 -21.09 -12.83 -11.91
CA ASP A 231 -20.99 -11.42 -11.48
C ASP A 231 -19.72 -11.19 -10.63
N TYR A 232 -19.25 -9.95 -10.62
CA TYR A 232 -18.00 -9.62 -9.92
C TYR A 232 -18.09 -9.83 -8.40
N VAL A 233 -19.24 -9.62 -7.78
CA VAL A 233 -19.38 -9.76 -6.32
C VAL A 233 -19.21 -11.23 -5.92
N THR A 234 -19.87 -12.15 -6.65
CA THR A 234 -19.72 -13.60 -6.45
C THR A 234 -18.28 -14.05 -6.68
N LEU A 235 -17.64 -13.60 -7.77
CA LEU A 235 -16.25 -13.93 -8.07
C LEU A 235 -15.29 -13.46 -6.97
N TYR A 236 -15.41 -12.24 -6.51
CA TYR A 236 -14.53 -11.68 -5.47
C TYR A 236 -14.81 -12.26 -4.08
N LYS A 237 -16.03 -12.76 -3.83
CA LYS A 237 -16.33 -13.54 -2.63
C LYS A 237 -15.57 -14.89 -2.64
N GLU A 238 -15.52 -15.57 -3.78
CA GLU A 238 -14.71 -16.80 -3.94
C GLU A 238 -13.21 -16.50 -3.71
N PHE A 239 -12.68 -15.43 -4.27
CA PHE A 239 -11.30 -15.02 -3.99
C PHE A 239 -11.07 -14.69 -2.52
N SER A 240 -12.02 -14.05 -1.85
CA SER A 240 -11.91 -13.75 -0.41
C SER A 240 -11.85 -15.01 0.45
N LEU A 241 -12.56 -16.09 0.06
CA LEU A 241 -12.45 -17.39 0.73
C LEU A 241 -11.06 -18.01 0.53
N GLN A 242 -10.51 -17.94 -0.68
CA GLN A 242 -9.13 -18.39 -0.93
C GLN A 242 -8.11 -17.57 -0.12
N VAL A 243 -8.32 -16.27 0.01
CA VAL A 243 -7.46 -15.39 0.85
C VAL A 243 -7.56 -15.77 2.33
N LEU A 244 -8.72 -16.21 2.81
CA LEU A 244 -8.86 -16.75 4.17
C LEU A 244 -8.07 -18.07 4.34
N GLU A 245 -8.09 -18.96 3.36
CA GLU A 245 -7.27 -20.19 3.38
C GLU A 245 -5.76 -19.86 3.40
N MET A 246 -5.34 -18.88 2.59
CA MET A 246 -3.97 -18.37 2.60
C MET A 246 -3.58 -17.79 3.96
N TYR A 247 -4.47 -17.02 4.59
CA TYR A 247 -4.26 -16.48 5.92
C TYR A 247 -3.98 -17.59 6.95
N TYR A 248 -4.76 -18.66 6.98
CA TYR A 248 -4.50 -19.82 7.85
C TYR A 248 -3.21 -20.54 7.52
N PHE A 249 -2.90 -20.67 6.23
CA PHE A 249 -1.66 -21.29 5.78
C PHE A 249 -0.44 -20.54 6.33
N PHE A 250 -0.40 -19.20 6.19
CA PHE A 250 0.73 -18.40 6.64
C PHE A 250 0.82 -18.26 8.16
N GLN A 251 -0.29 -18.33 8.89
CA GLN A 251 -0.23 -18.42 10.34
C GLN A 251 0.52 -19.67 10.83
N GLN A 252 0.42 -20.77 10.10
CA GLN A 252 1.06 -22.05 10.42
C GLN A 252 2.42 -22.24 9.73
N SER A 253 2.73 -21.42 8.72
CA SER A 253 3.93 -21.52 7.91
C SER A 253 4.59 -20.17 7.72
N PRO A 254 5.26 -19.62 8.76
CA PRO A 254 6.03 -18.37 8.66
C PRO A 254 6.96 -18.40 7.45
N THR A 255 7.08 -17.27 6.76
CA THR A 255 7.79 -17.20 5.48
C THR A 255 8.79 -16.06 5.49
N GLU A 256 10.05 -16.41 5.30
CA GLU A 256 11.14 -15.47 5.06
C GLU A 256 11.53 -15.54 3.59
N VAL A 257 11.25 -14.47 2.86
CA VAL A 257 11.56 -14.36 1.44
C VAL A 257 12.98 -13.81 1.29
N THR A 258 13.74 -14.41 0.38
CA THR A 258 15.09 -13.97 0.01
C THR A 258 15.16 -13.73 -1.48
N LEU A 259 15.97 -12.76 -1.91
CA LEU A 259 16.34 -12.55 -3.29
C LEU A 259 17.71 -13.20 -3.54
N THR A 260 17.97 -13.63 -4.78
CA THR A 260 19.28 -14.13 -5.18
C THR A 260 20.30 -12.99 -5.31
N ASP A 261 21.59 -13.31 -5.31
CA ASP A 261 22.64 -12.31 -5.48
C ASP A 261 22.51 -11.57 -6.82
N SER A 262 22.12 -12.28 -7.88
CA SER A 262 21.88 -11.66 -9.20
C SER A 262 20.70 -10.69 -9.20
N GLN A 263 19.62 -11.02 -8.47
CA GLN A 263 18.48 -10.13 -8.31
C GLN A 263 18.85 -8.87 -7.50
N TRP A 264 19.68 -9.02 -6.47
CA TRP A 264 20.21 -7.88 -5.70
C TRP A 264 21.13 -7.00 -6.53
N GLU A 265 21.96 -7.56 -7.40
CA GLU A 265 22.83 -6.83 -8.31
C GLU A 265 22.00 -6.02 -9.33
N GLU A 266 21.01 -6.64 -9.96
CA GLU A 266 20.08 -5.96 -10.88
C GLU A 266 19.31 -4.84 -10.18
N HIS A 267 18.78 -5.11 -8.99
CA HIS A 267 18.08 -4.13 -8.14
C HIS A 267 18.98 -2.93 -7.85
N THR A 268 20.19 -3.17 -7.36
CA THR A 268 21.16 -2.13 -7.00
C THR A 268 21.54 -1.29 -8.22
N THR A 269 21.88 -1.93 -9.34
CA THR A 269 22.25 -1.26 -10.58
C THR A 269 21.12 -0.35 -11.10
N TYR A 270 19.89 -0.82 -11.03
CA TYR A 270 18.74 -0.03 -11.46
C TYR A 270 18.54 1.22 -10.58
N PHE A 271 18.52 1.05 -9.26
CA PHE A 271 18.25 2.15 -8.34
C PHE A 271 19.41 3.14 -8.23
N ASP A 272 20.67 2.69 -8.30
CA ASP A 272 21.83 3.56 -8.36
C ASP A 272 21.80 4.46 -9.60
N ARG A 273 21.53 3.86 -10.77
CA ARG A 273 21.37 4.65 -12.00
C ARG A 273 20.26 5.69 -11.88
N LEU A 274 19.09 5.30 -11.36
CA LEU A 274 17.94 6.20 -11.23
C LEU A 274 18.22 7.32 -10.21
N LEU A 275 18.94 7.04 -9.12
CA LEU A 275 19.37 8.05 -8.15
C LEU A 275 20.33 9.06 -8.78
N ASN A 276 21.30 8.59 -9.58
CA ASN A 276 22.25 9.46 -10.28
C ASN A 276 21.53 10.37 -11.30
N GLU A 277 20.53 9.84 -12.01
CA GLU A 277 19.69 10.63 -12.92
C GLU A 277 18.94 11.74 -12.19
N VAL A 278 18.34 11.43 -11.05
CA VAL A 278 17.55 12.37 -10.24
C VAL A 278 18.46 13.36 -9.49
N ALA A 279 19.59 12.93 -8.95
CA ALA A 279 20.57 13.79 -8.23
C ALA A 279 21.15 14.85 -9.13
N SER A 280 21.35 14.56 -10.43
CA SER A 280 21.83 15.56 -11.40
C SER A 280 20.91 16.76 -11.56
N GLU A 281 19.65 16.67 -11.09
CA GLU A 281 18.64 17.71 -11.15
C GLU A 281 18.53 18.59 -9.87
N GLN A 282 19.40 18.34 -8.89
CA GLN A 282 19.51 19.10 -7.62
C GLN A 282 18.19 19.13 -6.80
N ALA A 283 17.46 18.03 -6.72
CA ALA A 283 16.21 17.95 -6.00
C ALA A 283 16.20 16.81 -4.98
N ASP A 284 16.04 17.10 -3.69
CA ASP A 284 16.05 16.10 -2.61
C ASP A 284 14.78 15.21 -2.60
N ALA A 285 13.63 15.80 -2.90
CA ALA A 285 12.36 15.11 -2.86
C ALA A 285 12.26 13.91 -3.84
N PRO A 286 12.66 14.02 -5.12
CA PRO A 286 12.71 12.89 -6.04
C PRO A 286 13.63 11.76 -5.59
N GLY A 287 14.79 12.07 -5.00
CA GLY A 287 15.70 11.06 -4.46
C GLY A 287 15.04 10.21 -3.38
N SER A 288 14.24 10.82 -2.53
CA SER A 288 13.50 10.11 -1.48
C SER A 288 12.41 9.16 -2.04
N ILE A 289 11.81 9.47 -3.19
CA ILE A 289 10.86 8.60 -3.89
C ILE A 289 11.59 7.37 -4.43
N VAL A 290 12.74 7.56 -5.05
CA VAL A 290 13.56 6.48 -5.62
C VAL A 290 14.02 5.51 -4.53
N LEU A 291 14.60 6.01 -3.44
CA LEU A 291 15.07 5.19 -2.32
C LEU A 291 13.95 4.33 -1.69
N ARG A 292 12.75 4.86 -1.58
CA ARG A 292 11.62 4.08 -1.06
C ARG A 292 11.04 3.11 -2.08
N GLY A 293 11.16 3.41 -3.37
CA GLY A 293 10.84 2.49 -4.45
C GLY A 293 11.63 1.19 -4.37
N ALA A 294 12.89 1.26 -3.95
CA ALA A 294 13.72 0.08 -3.73
C ALA A 294 13.09 -0.91 -2.73
N LEU A 295 12.61 -0.44 -1.59
CA LEU A 295 11.90 -1.27 -0.62
C LEU A 295 10.55 -1.77 -1.16
N MET A 296 9.86 -1.00 -2.02
CA MET A 296 8.59 -1.44 -2.62
C MET A 296 8.76 -2.66 -3.52
N VAL A 297 9.88 -2.76 -4.27
CA VAL A 297 10.22 -3.96 -5.05
C VAL A 297 10.29 -5.18 -4.14
N ALA A 298 11.06 -5.10 -3.07
CA ALA A 298 11.22 -6.20 -2.11
C ALA A 298 9.87 -6.65 -1.53
N ARG A 299 9.00 -5.70 -1.13
CA ARG A 299 7.66 -6.01 -0.61
C ARG A 299 6.75 -6.66 -1.66
N ILE A 300 6.72 -6.16 -2.89
CA ILE A 300 5.89 -6.75 -3.94
C ILE A 300 6.43 -8.13 -4.34
N ALA A 301 7.74 -8.29 -4.46
CA ALA A 301 8.37 -9.58 -4.69
C ALA A 301 8.01 -10.59 -3.60
N SER A 302 8.00 -10.16 -2.32
CA SER A 302 7.61 -11.03 -1.21
C SER A 302 6.15 -11.47 -1.27
N ILE A 303 5.24 -10.63 -1.79
CA ILE A 303 3.84 -11.01 -2.01
C ILE A 303 3.76 -12.11 -3.07
N PHE A 304 4.37 -11.92 -4.23
CA PHE A 304 4.32 -12.90 -5.32
C PHE A 304 4.97 -14.24 -4.92
N THR A 305 6.13 -14.18 -4.27
CA THR A 305 6.80 -15.36 -3.73
C THR A 305 5.93 -16.10 -2.70
N ALA A 306 5.24 -15.36 -1.82
CA ALA A 306 4.32 -15.96 -0.86
C ALA A 306 3.15 -16.65 -1.56
N LEU A 307 2.55 -16.04 -2.58
CA LEU A 307 1.49 -16.65 -3.39
C LEU A 307 1.98 -17.97 -4.04
N ARG A 308 3.15 -17.96 -4.65
CA ARG A 308 3.78 -19.15 -5.25
C ARG A 308 4.06 -20.25 -4.21
N LYS A 309 4.53 -19.86 -3.02
CA LYS A 309 4.69 -20.80 -1.89
C LYS A 309 3.37 -21.46 -1.49
N TYR A 310 2.30 -20.68 -1.40
CA TYR A 310 0.97 -21.18 -1.08
C TYR A 310 0.43 -22.14 -2.17
N GLU A 311 0.50 -21.74 -3.44
CA GLU A 311 0.08 -22.57 -4.57
C GLU A 311 0.84 -23.90 -4.65
N GLY A 312 2.14 -23.89 -4.34
CA GLY A 312 2.97 -25.09 -4.25
C GLY A 312 2.81 -25.88 -2.95
N ALA A 313 1.96 -25.45 -2.01
CA ALA A 313 1.78 -26.04 -0.67
C ALA A 313 3.10 -26.25 0.09
N MET A 314 4.10 -25.42 -0.17
CA MET A 314 5.44 -25.55 0.42
C MET A 314 5.45 -25.06 1.87
N ARG A 315 6.11 -25.81 2.76
CA ARG A 315 6.13 -25.51 4.20
C ARG A 315 7.48 -25.02 4.75
N MET A 316 8.46 -24.82 3.87
CA MET A 316 9.77 -24.28 4.27
C MET A 316 9.62 -22.86 4.79
N LYS A 317 10.42 -22.50 5.81
CA LYS A 317 10.45 -21.15 6.36
C LYS A 317 11.08 -20.16 5.39
N GLU A 318 12.21 -20.50 4.81
CA GLU A 318 12.93 -19.69 3.83
C GLU A 318 12.49 -20.06 2.42
N TYR A 319 12.22 -19.06 1.61
CA TYR A 319 11.77 -19.23 0.23
C TYR A 319 12.42 -18.20 -0.68
N ILE A 320 13.10 -18.69 -1.73
CA ILE A 320 13.80 -17.83 -2.69
C ILE A 320 12.80 -17.29 -3.71
N CYS A 321 12.84 -15.99 -3.98
CA CYS A 321 12.05 -15.36 -5.02
C CYS A 321 12.49 -15.86 -6.40
N THR A 322 11.52 -16.19 -7.26
CA THR A 322 11.83 -16.53 -8.66
C THR A 322 12.14 -15.26 -9.47
N ASP A 323 12.88 -15.41 -10.57
CA ASP A 323 13.17 -14.27 -11.45
C ASP A 323 11.89 -13.67 -12.05
N GLU A 324 10.89 -14.49 -12.35
CA GLU A 324 9.59 -14.01 -12.86
C GLU A 324 8.89 -13.10 -11.84
N ASP A 325 8.86 -13.50 -10.56
CA ASP A 325 8.23 -12.74 -9.49
C ASP A 325 9.02 -11.44 -9.22
N PHE A 326 10.34 -11.51 -9.23
CA PHE A 326 11.22 -10.36 -9.08
C PHE A 326 11.04 -9.36 -10.23
N HIS A 327 11.11 -9.82 -11.48
CA HIS A 327 10.93 -8.94 -12.64
C HIS A 327 9.53 -8.34 -12.71
N ALA A 328 8.49 -9.10 -12.33
CA ALA A 328 7.12 -8.56 -12.23
C ALA A 328 7.04 -7.44 -11.17
N ALA A 329 7.67 -7.63 -10.01
CA ALA A 329 7.74 -6.59 -8.98
C ALA A 329 8.53 -5.36 -9.47
N MET A 330 9.66 -5.55 -10.15
CA MET A 330 10.45 -4.48 -10.76
C MET A 330 9.62 -3.67 -11.75
N GLN A 331 8.89 -4.31 -12.68
CA GLN A 331 8.05 -3.63 -13.68
C GLN A 331 6.94 -2.79 -13.04
N ILE A 332 6.28 -3.32 -12.01
CA ILE A 332 5.23 -2.58 -11.27
C ILE A 332 5.83 -1.34 -10.63
N VAL A 333 6.97 -1.48 -9.95
CA VAL A 333 7.60 -0.35 -9.25
C VAL A 333 8.18 0.64 -10.24
N GLN A 334 8.83 0.23 -11.32
CA GLN A 334 9.30 1.12 -12.39
C GLN A 334 8.16 2.00 -12.93
N THR A 335 7.01 1.39 -13.23
CA THR A 335 5.83 2.11 -13.72
C THR A 335 5.32 3.11 -12.67
N THR A 336 5.17 2.69 -11.44
CA THR A 336 4.62 3.53 -10.37
C THR A 336 5.60 4.59 -9.88
N LEU A 337 6.91 4.35 -9.92
CA LEU A 337 7.93 5.38 -9.67
C LEU A 337 7.83 6.54 -10.66
N ASN A 338 7.69 6.24 -11.95
CA ASN A 338 7.52 7.28 -12.96
C ASN A 338 6.25 8.11 -12.69
N HIS A 339 5.17 7.46 -12.28
CA HIS A 339 3.96 8.17 -11.91
C HIS A 339 4.14 8.99 -10.62
N SER A 340 4.87 8.48 -9.63
CA SER A 340 5.18 9.21 -8.40
C SER A 340 6.00 10.47 -8.69
N LEU A 341 7.03 10.36 -9.52
CA LEU A 341 7.86 11.49 -9.95
C LEU A 341 7.07 12.51 -10.80
N LEU A 342 6.14 12.03 -11.64
CA LEU A 342 5.25 12.92 -12.39
C LEU A 342 4.30 13.69 -11.45
N VAL A 343 3.67 12.99 -10.52
CA VAL A 343 2.70 13.59 -9.59
C VAL A 343 3.43 14.55 -8.62
N SER A 344 4.64 14.21 -8.17
CA SER A 344 5.43 15.07 -7.29
C SER A 344 5.67 16.46 -7.89
N SER A 345 5.88 16.54 -9.20
CA SER A 345 6.09 17.82 -9.90
C SER A 345 4.85 18.72 -9.95
N SER A 346 3.67 18.19 -9.63
CA SER A 346 2.40 18.93 -9.63
C SER A 346 1.92 19.37 -8.24
N LEU A 347 2.58 18.91 -7.18
CA LEU A 347 2.27 19.33 -5.81
C LEU A 347 2.88 20.72 -5.52
N PRO A 348 2.22 21.55 -4.70
CA PRO A 348 2.82 22.80 -4.23
C PRO A 348 4.12 22.48 -3.48
N GLY A 349 5.24 23.02 -3.96
CA GLY A 349 6.48 23.08 -3.19
C GLY A 349 6.46 24.31 -2.28
N ASP A 350 7.10 24.24 -1.13
CA ASP A 350 7.47 25.46 -0.41
C ASP A 350 8.34 26.31 -1.33
N GLU A 351 8.22 27.65 -1.25
CA GLU A 351 8.72 28.66 -2.20
C GLU A 351 10.23 28.67 -2.50
N VAL A 352 10.93 27.59 -2.31
CA VAL A 352 12.23 27.37 -2.90
C VAL A 352 11.98 27.17 -4.39
N LYS A 353 12.38 28.13 -5.19
CA LYS A 353 12.37 28.13 -6.66
C LYS A 353 12.99 26.85 -7.23
N SER A 354 12.31 25.73 -7.07
CA SER A 354 12.66 24.51 -7.78
C SER A 354 12.42 24.80 -9.26
N LYS A 355 13.50 24.86 -10.01
CA LYS A 355 13.42 24.85 -11.48
C LYS A 355 12.49 23.71 -11.83
N PRO A 356 11.45 23.94 -12.65
CA PRO A 356 10.51 22.87 -12.98
C PRO A 356 11.32 21.67 -13.45
N LEU A 357 10.98 20.47 -12.95
CA LEU A 357 11.56 19.20 -13.39
C LEU A 357 11.64 19.20 -14.92
N LYS A 358 12.76 19.62 -15.47
CA LYS A 358 13.10 19.59 -16.90
C LYS A 358 13.50 18.17 -17.25
N SER A 359 12.70 17.24 -16.83
CA SER A 359 13.18 15.89 -16.78
C SER A 359 12.63 15.02 -17.88
N TYR A 360 13.37 13.98 -18.11
CA TYR A 360 13.05 12.74 -18.72
C TYR A 360 11.59 12.29 -18.51
N PHE A 361 11.01 12.48 -17.30
CA PHE A 361 9.60 12.18 -17.02
C PHE A 361 8.60 13.03 -17.80
N ARG A 362 8.93 14.30 -18.09
CA ARG A 362 8.08 15.13 -18.96
C ARG A 362 8.06 14.61 -20.40
N ILE A 363 9.21 14.22 -20.93
CA ILE A 363 9.26 13.69 -22.30
C ILE A 363 8.58 12.33 -22.39
N ARG A 364 8.69 11.49 -21.34
CA ARG A 364 7.98 10.24 -21.25
C ARG A 364 6.46 10.44 -21.29
N THR A 365 5.92 11.38 -20.51
CA THR A 365 4.48 11.76 -20.58
C THR A 365 4.09 12.25 -21.97
N VAL A 366 4.98 12.95 -22.66
CA VAL A 366 4.75 13.37 -24.05
C VAL A 366 4.70 12.14 -24.96
N VAL A 367 5.64 11.21 -24.84
CA VAL A 367 5.72 9.97 -25.62
C VAL A 367 4.47 9.10 -25.39
N GLU A 368 4.07 8.89 -24.14
CA GLU A 368 2.86 8.12 -23.78
C GLU A 368 1.56 8.74 -24.31
N SER A 369 1.58 10.04 -24.62
CA SER A 369 0.44 10.75 -25.24
C SER A 369 0.44 10.72 -26.76
N LEU A 370 1.46 10.12 -27.38
CA LEU A 370 1.54 9.92 -28.83
C LEU A 370 0.96 8.56 -29.23
N PRO A 371 0.68 8.32 -30.53
CA PRO A 371 0.35 6.99 -31.04
C PRO A 371 1.48 5.99 -30.73
N THR A 372 1.17 4.69 -30.79
CA THR A 372 2.14 3.61 -30.57
C THR A 372 3.39 3.73 -31.47
N THR A 373 3.22 4.33 -32.66
CA THR A 373 4.30 4.63 -33.61
C THR A 373 4.29 6.12 -33.93
N PHE A 374 5.39 6.81 -33.76
CA PHE A 374 5.50 8.26 -33.98
C PHE A 374 6.86 8.64 -34.59
N THR A 375 6.91 9.82 -35.20
CA THR A 375 8.12 10.40 -35.81
C THR A 375 8.79 11.40 -34.84
N TYR A 376 10.07 11.72 -35.13
CA TYR A 376 10.77 12.77 -34.38
C TYR A 376 10.04 14.12 -34.47
N LYS A 377 9.42 14.44 -35.58
CA LYS A 377 8.67 15.70 -35.77
C LYS A 377 7.48 15.79 -34.82
N GLU A 378 6.70 14.71 -34.71
CA GLU A 378 5.51 14.66 -33.84
C GLU A 378 5.88 14.82 -32.35
N ILE A 379 6.91 14.11 -31.88
CA ILE A 379 7.36 14.26 -30.49
C ILE A 379 7.97 15.64 -30.24
N LYS A 380 8.72 16.21 -31.18
CA LYS A 380 9.29 17.56 -31.06
C LYS A 380 8.19 18.61 -30.91
N GLU A 381 7.18 18.60 -31.77
CA GLU A 381 6.05 19.52 -31.72
C GLU A 381 5.31 19.42 -30.37
N LYS A 382 5.02 18.22 -29.95
CA LYS A 382 4.30 17.97 -28.70
C LYS A 382 5.14 18.28 -27.44
N ALA A 383 6.45 18.06 -27.49
CA ALA A 383 7.39 18.45 -26.43
C ALA A 383 7.49 19.97 -26.28
N LEU A 384 7.53 20.71 -27.40
CA LEU A 384 7.53 22.17 -27.40
C LEU A 384 6.27 22.75 -26.76
N THR A 385 5.09 22.19 -27.01
CA THR A 385 3.84 22.64 -26.35
C THR A 385 3.86 22.40 -24.83
N LYS A 386 4.70 21.51 -24.34
CA LYS A 386 4.91 21.22 -22.92
C LYS A 386 6.14 21.96 -22.33
N GLY A 387 6.73 22.88 -23.09
CA GLY A 387 7.87 23.69 -22.64
C GLY A 387 9.20 22.94 -22.59
N ILE A 388 9.34 21.83 -23.32
CA ILE A 388 10.59 21.06 -23.45
C ILE A 388 11.32 21.53 -24.69
N SER A 389 12.57 21.98 -24.53
CA SER A 389 13.40 22.43 -25.66
C SER A 389 13.78 21.29 -26.58
N GLU A 390 14.03 21.58 -27.85
CA GLU A 390 14.47 20.58 -28.84
C GLU A 390 15.72 19.82 -28.41
N ARG A 391 16.72 20.53 -27.88
CA ARG A 391 17.94 19.95 -27.37
C ARG A 391 17.68 18.94 -26.22
N SER A 392 16.74 19.26 -25.35
CA SER A 392 16.31 18.35 -24.27
C SER A 392 15.55 17.16 -24.80
N THR A 393 14.69 17.36 -25.81
CA THR A 393 13.94 16.29 -26.47
C THR A 393 14.87 15.27 -27.10
N CYS A 394 15.92 15.69 -27.83
CA CYS A 394 16.91 14.80 -28.40
C CYS A 394 17.63 13.97 -27.34
N ARG A 395 18.09 14.61 -26.25
CA ARG A 395 18.80 13.93 -25.16
C ARG A 395 17.91 12.89 -24.48
N TYR A 396 16.66 13.23 -24.22
CA TYR A 396 15.74 12.33 -23.56
C TYR A 396 15.28 11.16 -24.44
N LEU A 397 15.11 11.39 -25.74
CA LEU A 397 14.85 10.29 -26.69
C LEU A 397 15.98 9.28 -26.70
N LYS A 398 17.23 9.75 -26.64
CA LYS A 398 18.38 8.86 -26.54
C LYS A 398 18.31 7.99 -25.29
N SER A 399 18.00 8.58 -24.15
CA SER A 399 17.81 7.84 -22.88
C SER A 399 16.63 6.86 -22.94
N LEU A 400 15.52 7.22 -23.59
CA LEU A 400 14.39 6.32 -23.76
C LEU A 400 14.72 5.09 -24.64
N LEU A 401 15.56 5.28 -25.65
CA LEU A 401 16.10 4.18 -26.49
C LEU A 401 17.03 3.26 -25.69
N GLU A 402 17.99 3.84 -24.95
CA GLU A 402 18.90 3.10 -24.09
C GLU A 402 18.15 2.27 -23.03
N LEU A 403 17.04 2.79 -22.52
CA LEU A 403 16.16 2.13 -21.55
C LEU A 403 15.19 1.12 -22.19
N LYS A 404 15.24 0.94 -23.52
CA LYS A 404 14.30 0.09 -24.28
C LYS A 404 12.80 0.46 -24.03
N TYR A 405 12.55 1.72 -23.68
CA TYR A 405 11.18 2.23 -23.51
C TYR A 405 10.52 2.51 -24.87
N ILE A 406 11.34 2.89 -25.84
CA ILE A 406 10.99 3.02 -27.25
C ILE A 406 12.02 2.30 -28.08
N ASP A 407 11.59 1.74 -29.19
CA ASP A 407 12.47 1.19 -30.23
C ASP A 407 12.49 2.14 -31.44
N LYS A 408 13.61 2.18 -32.15
CA LYS A 408 13.75 2.95 -33.39
C LYS A 408 13.80 2.01 -34.59
N GLN A 409 12.84 2.16 -35.50
CA GLN A 409 12.82 1.48 -36.79
C GLN A 409 12.82 2.52 -37.91
N GLU A 410 13.90 2.57 -38.68
CA GLU A 410 14.12 3.59 -39.70
C GLU A 410 13.94 5.01 -39.16
N ASP A 411 12.96 5.78 -39.67
CA ASP A 411 12.66 7.16 -39.24
C ASP A 411 11.52 7.25 -38.20
N ARG A 412 11.09 6.13 -37.64
CA ARG A 412 9.99 6.08 -36.67
C ARG A 412 10.44 5.51 -35.33
N TYR A 413 9.78 5.95 -34.28
CA TYR A 413 9.89 5.41 -32.93
C TYR A 413 8.63 4.60 -32.60
N ILE A 414 8.81 3.48 -31.95
CA ILE A 414 7.75 2.56 -31.55
C ILE A 414 7.76 2.44 -30.03
N LEU A 415 6.64 2.65 -29.36
CA LEU A 415 6.50 2.37 -27.94
C LEU A 415 6.66 0.86 -27.71
N SER A 416 7.62 0.47 -26.88
CA SER A 416 7.79 -0.93 -26.50
C SER A 416 6.57 -1.40 -25.70
N LEU A 417 5.89 -2.45 -26.17
CA LEU A 417 4.68 -3.04 -25.53
C LEU A 417 4.95 -3.61 -24.14
N ILE A 418 6.20 -3.76 -23.75
CA ILE A 418 6.61 -4.27 -22.45
C ILE A 418 6.39 -3.23 -21.33
N ASN A 419 6.14 -1.97 -21.68
CA ASN A 419 6.08 -0.84 -20.74
C ASN A 419 4.72 -0.10 -20.72
N ILE A 420 3.65 -0.71 -21.22
CA ILE A 420 2.28 -0.15 -21.17
C ILE A 420 1.43 -0.84 -20.08
#